data_af6009aa2aa548c2c671f7a76cb9b64e
#
_entry.id   af6009aa2aa548c2c671f7a76cb9b64e
#
_cell.length_a   1.000
_cell.length_b   1.000
_cell.length_c   1.000
_cell.angle_alpha   90.00
_cell.angle_beta   90.00
_cell.angle_gamma   90.00
#
_symmetry.space_group_name_H-M   'P 1'
#
loop_
_entity.id
_entity.type
_entity.pdbx_description
1 polymer ?
#
loop_
_entity_poly.entity_id
_entity_poly.type
_entity_poly.pdbx_seq_one_letter_code
_entity_poly.pdbx_strand_id
1 'polypeptide(L)'
;MDAEYKLRFDGITKVFPGVMALDDVSFGIKKGTVHVVMGENGAGKSTLMKIINGTQEATAGTMYLDGKPVSFHSVQEAEQHGIGMIYQELSYIPDMTIEKYIMLCREKRAALPGFINWKKTYEEAKALLKREGLDYDPQLTMRQISISDIQILEITKCVSKENIDVLIMDEPTSAISTKEVKRLFEKIRMLKEKGITIIYISHKMDEIFQIADYITVMRDGHHIHTGPKEEYTYESMVTMMVGRKVDGIYPKTPIALGEDVLQVKNLSTKYTNVSDVSFHVRKGEILGLAGLIGAGRTETVRTLCGMDELESGKILLEGKEIKIRSVSDARKFGIAMATEDRRRFGMVGCRSIRENIALPNLRAKLSIGPFVNRSKERSLVQEYYDRLKIKAPNMNVLAQTLSGGNQQKVVLAKWLLANPKILILDEPTRGIDIGAKHEIYCIMEEMVQNGISIILISSELPEFIAMCDRCYTMYGGKINGELAGSEMTQEAIMMKCAGGI
;
A
#
# COMPACT_ATOMS: atom_id res chain seq x y z
N MET A 1 16.43 0.90 -36.32
CA MET A 1 16.26 1.11 -34.85
C MET A 1 14.86 0.72 -34.34
N ASP A 2 13.80 0.75 -35.13
CA ASP A 2 12.43 0.46 -34.65
C ASP A 2 12.08 -1.03 -34.43
N ALA A 3 12.87 -1.94 -34.97
CA ALA A 3 12.57 -3.40 -34.85
C ALA A 3 12.76 -3.98 -33.44
N GLU A 4 13.44 -3.28 -32.54
CA GLU A 4 13.77 -3.71 -31.19
C GLU A 4 12.63 -3.47 -30.19
N TYR A 5 11.78 -2.48 -30.46
CA TYR A 5 10.69 -2.08 -29.54
C TYR A 5 9.36 -2.73 -29.90
N LYS A 6 8.65 -3.23 -28.88
CA LYS A 6 7.25 -3.69 -29.04
C LYS A 6 6.30 -2.48 -29.01
N LEU A 7 6.50 -1.58 -28.05
CA LEU A 7 5.79 -0.30 -27.95
C LEU A 7 6.79 0.84 -27.90
N ARG A 8 6.47 1.95 -28.57
CA ARG A 8 7.21 3.21 -28.46
C ARG A 8 6.23 4.36 -28.34
N PHE A 9 6.53 5.27 -27.43
CA PHE A 9 5.77 6.48 -27.19
C PHE A 9 6.60 7.68 -27.64
N ASP A 10 5.97 8.63 -28.30
CA ASP A 10 6.59 9.81 -28.85
C ASP A 10 5.73 11.04 -28.55
N GLY A 11 6.13 11.82 -27.53
CA GLY A 11 5.43 13.03 -27.09
C GLY A 11 4.03 12.81 -26.53
N ILE A 12 3.74 11.66 -25.91
CA ILE A 12 2.38 11.37 -25.40
C ILE A 12 2.00 12.37 -24.32
N THR A 13 0.94 13.13 -24.63
CA THR A 13 0.36 14.12 -23.71
C THR A 13 -1.10 13.82 -23.45
N LYS A 14 -1.54 13.95 -22.19
CA LYS A 14 -2.95 13.79 -21.79
C LYS A 14 -3.37 14.89 -20.83
N VAL A 15 -4.34 15.68 -21.28
CA VAL A 15 -4.93 16.77 -20.49
C VAL A 15 -6.37 16.42 -20.11
N PHE A 16 -6.68 16.55 -18.82
CA PHE A 16 -8.05 16.53 -18.28
C PHE A 16 -8.45 17.95 -17.84
N PRO A 17 -9.73 18.24 -17.66
CA PRO A 17 -10.15 19.53 -17.12
C PRO A 17 -9.43 19.86 -15.80
N GLY A 18 -8.53 20.86 -15.85
CA GLY A 18 -7.77 21.33 -14.69
C GLY A 18 -6.52 20.52 -14.30
N VAL A 19 -6.18 19.43 -15.03
CA VAL A 19 -5.01 18.58 -14.70
C VAL A 19 -4.32 18.10 -15.97
N MET A 20 -3.02 18.30 -16.08
CA MET A 20 -2.16 17.64 -17.06
C MET A 20 -1.65 16.33 -16.44
N ALA A 21 -2.15 15.20 -16.95
CA ALA A 21 -1.84 13.88 -16.39
C ALA A 21 -0.61 13.24 -17.05
N LEU A 22 -0.31 13.57 -18.30
CA LEU A 22 0.90 13.20 -19.04
C LEU A 22 1.36 14.42 -19.82
N ASP A 23 2.65 14.68 -19.84
CA ASP A 23 3.28 15.80 -20.52
C ASP A 23 4.55 15.33 -21.23
N ASP A 24 4.50 15.30 -22.56
CA ASP A 24 5.60 14.95 -23.49
C ASP A 24 6.34 13.65 -23.14
N VAL A 25 5.56 12.58 -22.87
CA VAL A 25 6.13 11.27 -22.45
C VAL A 25 6.66 10.52 -23.67
N SER A 26 7.99 10.26 -23.68
CA SER A 26 8.68 9.59 -24.79
C SER A 26 9.62 8.52 -24.26
N PHE A 27 9.38 7.24 -24.56
CA PHE A 27 10.25 6.09 -24.27
C PHE A 27 9.82 4.86 -25.08
N GLY A 28 10.61 3.77 -25.00
CA GLY A 28 10.33 2.53 -25.70
C GLY A 28 10.32 1.32 -24.78
N ILE A 29 9.48 0.33 -25.08
CA ILE A 29 9.37 -0.96 -24.41
C ILE A 29 9.88 -2.04 -25.35
N LYS A 30 10.94 -2.77 -24.94
CA LYS A 30 11.55 -3.82 -25.77
C LYS A 30 10.69 -5.09 -25.84
N LYS A 31 10.77 -5.78 -26.98
CA LYS A 31 10.03 -7.04 -27.22
C LYS A 31 10.47 -8.13 -26.24
N GLY A 32 9.53 -8.91 -25.73
CA GLY A 32 9.79 -10.10 -24.91
C GLY A 32 10.49 -9.80 -23.59
N THR A 33 10.32 -8.60 -23.04
CA THR A 33 10.89 -8.18 -21.75
C THR A 33 9.81 -7.94 -20.71
N VAL A 34 10.21 -8.00 -19.45
CA VAL A 34 9.43 -7.44 -18.33
C VAL A 34 9.88 -6.00 -18.13
N HIS A 35 9.06 -5.07 -18.57
CA HIS A 35 9.29 -3.64 -18.46
C HIS A 35 8.48 -3.07 -17.31
N VAL A 36 9.16 -2.62 -16.27
CA VAL A 36 8.49 -2.02 -15.11
C VAL A 36 8.29 -0.52 -15.34
N VAL A 37 7.06 -0.06 -15.12
CA VAL A 37 6.74 1.38 -15.08
C VAL A 37 6.46 1.77 -13.63
N MET A 38 7.33 2.58 -13.05
CA MET A 38 7.25 3.01 -11.67
C MET A 38 7.12 4.52 -11.52
N GLY A 39 6.70 4.97 -10.36
CA GLY A 39 6.50 6.38 -10.02
C GLY A 39 5.50 6.54 -8.87
N GLU A 40 5.40 7.72 -8.30
CA GLU A 40 4.43 8.02 -7.24
C GLU A 40 2.98 7.95 -7.72
N ASN A 41 2.02 7.96 -6.78
CA ASN A 41 0.61 8.11 -7.11
C ASN A 41 0.37 9.47 -7.75
N GLY A 42 -0.27 9.48 -8.92
CA GLY A 42 -0.43 10.70 -9.72
C GLY A 42 0.68 10.94 -10.75
N ALA A 43 1.72 10.11 -10.82
CA ALA A 43 2.79 10.24 -11.82
C ALA A 43 2.37 9.97 -13.28
N GLY A 44 1.10 9.61 -13.53
CA GLY A 44 0.57 9.38 -14.88
C GLY A 44 0.57 7.92 -15.33
N LYS A 45 1.11 6.97 -14.56
CA LYS A 45 1.22 5.54 -14.93
C LYS A 45 -0.09 4.93 -15.41
N SER A 46 -1.13 4.98 -14.58
CA SER A 46 -2.43 4.40 -14.94
C SER A 46 -3.10 5.13 -16.11
N THR A 47 -2.82 6.42 -16.32
CA THR A 47 -3.28 7.17 -17.49
C THR A 47 -2.60 6.67 -18.77
N LEU A 48 -1.28 6.43 -18.73
CA LEU A 48 -0.53 5.85 -19.83
C LEU A 48 -1.07 4.45 -20.18
N MET A 49 -1.31 3.61 -19.17
CA MET A 49 -1.88 2.26 -19.39
C MET A 49 -3.27 2.31 -20.00
N LYS A 50 -4.11 3.27 -19.60
CA LYS A 50 -5.43 3.49 -20.20
C LYS A 50 -5.36 3.96 -21.66
N ILE A 51 -4.30 4.63 -22.05
CA ILE A 51 -4.05 4.97 -23.46
C ILE A 51 -3.62 3.73 -24.23
N ILE A 52 -2.70 2.92 -23.67
CA ILE A 52 -2.24 1.68 -24.32
C ILE A 52 -3.38 0.69 -24.52
N ASN A 53 -4.29 0.56 -23.55
CA ASN A 53 -5.41 -0.38 -23.65
C ASN A 53 -6.66 0.17 -24.34
N GLY A 54 -6.60 1.39 -24.89
CA GLY A 54 -7.71 1.99 -25.64
C GLY A 54 -8.89 2.48 -24.78
N THR A 55 -8.75 2.53 -23.45
CA THR A 55 -9.79 3.11 -22.54
C THR A 55 -9.83 4.64 -22.65
N GLN A 56 -8.69 5.26 -23.00
CA GLN A 56 -8.54 6.71 -23.18
C GLN A 56 -7.65 7.00 -24.38
N GLU A 57 -7.92 8.12 -25.05
CA GLU A 57 -7.08 8.61 -26.13
C GLU A 57 -6.05 9.62 -25.60
N ALA A 58 -4.88 9.67 -26.24
CA ALA A 58 -3.91 10.73 -25.99
C ALA A 58 -4.47 12.07 -26.52
N THR A 59 -4.13 13.19 -25.87
CA THR A 59 -4.46 14.53 -26.36
C THR A 59 -3.50 14.96 -27.47
N ALA A 60 -2.23 14.54 -27.38
CA ALA A 60 -1.19 14.74 -28.38
C ALA A 60 -0.14 13.63 -28.30
N GLY A 61 0.75 13.57 -29.31
CA GLY A 61 1.79 12.54 -29.40
C GLY A 61 1.33 11.32 -30.20
N THR A 62 2.25 10.35 -30.37
CA THR A 62 2.00 9.15 -31.17
C THR A 62 2.51 7.92 -30.45
N MET A 63 1.67 6.88 -30.38
CA MET A 63 2.06 5.54 -29.92
C MET A 63 2.35 4.65 -31.14
N TYR A 64 3.40 3.86 -31.03
CA TYR A 64 3.78 2.88 -32.07
C TYR A 64 3.74 1.47 -31.49
N LEU A 65 3.13 0.55 -32.23
CA LEU A 65 3.15 -0.89 -31.95
C LEU A 65 3.89 -1.59 -33.11
N ASP A 66 4.97 -2.31 -32.81
CA ASP A 66 5.84 -2.94 -33.80
C ASP A 66 6.30 -1.96 -34.91
N GLY A 67 6.61 -0.72 -34.54
CA GLY A 67 7.06 0.35 -35.43
C GLY A 67 5.95 1.03 -36.27
N LYS A 68 4.69 0.60 -36.13
CA LYS A 68 3.55 1.22 -36.83
C LYS A 68 2.80 2.17 -35.89
N PRO A 69 2.42 3.37 -36.34
CA PRO A 69 1.63 4.27 -35.51
C PRO A 69 0.24 3.68 -35.27
N VAL A 70 -0.23 3.70 -34.02
CA VAL A 70 -1.53 3.18 -33.61
C VAL A 70 -2.23 4.14 -32.64
N SER A 71 -3.55 4.15 -32.70
CA SER A 71 -4.42 4.80 -31.72
C SER A 71 -5.63 3.90 -31.51
N PHE A 72 -5.91 3.54 -30.28
CA PHE A 72 -7.03 2.65 -29.95
C PHE A 72 -8.18 3.45 -29.36
N HIS A 73 -9.39 3.22 -29.87
CA HIS A 73 -10.61 3.89 -29.43
C HIS A 73 -11.47 3.02 -28.51
N SER A 74 -11.05 1.76 -28.29
CA SER A 74 -11.71 0.82 -27.39
C SER A 74 -10.76 -0.28 -26.90
N VAL A 75 -11.10 -0.88 -25.75
CA VAL A 75 -10.39 -2.06 -25.22
C VAL A 75 -10.42 -3.22 -26.22
N GLN A 76 -11.52 -3.41 -26.93
CA GLN A 76 -11.66 -4.47 -27.92
C GLN A 76 -10.69 -4.31 -29.09
N GLU A 77 -10.46 -3.08 -29.54
CA GLU A 77 -9.50 -2.77 -30.59
C GLU A 77 -8.06 -3.04 -30.12
N ALA A 78 -7.69 -2.63 -28.91
CA ALA A 78 -6.39 -2.95 -28.32
C ALA A 78 -6.18 -4.47 -28.17
N GLU A 79 -7.20 -5.21 -27.73
CA GLU A 79 -7.18 -6.67 -27.63
C GLU A 79 -6.97 -7.35 -29.01
N GLN A 80 -7.60 -6.86 -30.05
CA GLN A 80 -7.41 -7.37 -31.42
C GLN A 80 -5.98 -7.16 -31.93
N HIS A 81 -5.29 -6.15 -31.40
CA HIS A 81 -3.87 -5.88 -31.67
C HIS A 81 -2.91 -6.58 -30.68
N GLY A 82 -3.42 -7.51 -29.88
CA GLY A 82 -2.59 -8.33 -29.00
C GLY A 82 -2.26 -7.69 -27.65
N ILE A 83 -2.99 -6.65 -27.21
CA ILE A 83 -2.78 -6.00 -25.92
C ILE A 83 -3.82 -6.48 -24.92
N GLY A 84 -3.37 -7.09 -23.81
CA GLY A 84 -4.20 -7.49 -22.69
C GLY A 84 -3.86 -6.70 -21.43
N MET A 85 -4.85 -6.49 -20.55
CA MET A 85 -4.62 -5.78 -19.28
C MET A 85 -5.29 -6.48 -18.11
N ILE A 86 -4.56 -6.56 -17.00
CA ILE A 86 -5.01 -6.97 -15.69
C ILE A 86 -5.02 -5.73 -14.81
N TYR A 87 -6.19 -5.41 -14.27
CA TYR A 87 -6.40 -4.21 -13.46
C TYR A 87 -6.01 -4.43 -11.99
N GLN A 88 -5.71 -3.35 -11.30
CA GLN A 88 -5.37 -3.33 -9.87
C GLN A 88 -6.49 -3.92 -9.00
N GLU A 89 -7.74 -3.57 -9.30
CA GLU A 89 -8.90 -4.16 -8.64
C GLU A 89 -9.36 -5.38 -9.44
N LEU A 90 -9.42 -6.54 -8.78
CA LEU A 90 -9.91 -7.77 -9.38
C LEU A 90 -11.39 -7.62 -9.73
N SER A 91 -11.67 -7.56 -11.04
CA SER A 91 -13.02 -7.42 -11.56
C SER A 91 -13.65 -8.79 -11.79
N TYR A 92 -14.05 -9.47 -10.72
CA TYR A 92 -14.75 -10.76 -10.83
C TYR A 92 -16.17 -10.68 -10.29
N ILE A 93 -17.03 -11.58 -10.77
CA ILE A 93 -18.41 -11.69 -10.32
C ILE A 93 -18.48 -12.81 -9.27
N PRO A 94 -18.68 -12.51 -7.96
CA PRO A 94 -18.55 -13.49 -6.89
C PRO A 94 -19.49 -14.71 -7.04
N ASP A 95 -20.68 -14.52 -7.58
CA ASP A 95 -21.70 -15.56 -7.73
C ASP A 95 -21.63 -16.30 -9.08
N MET A 96 -20.71 -15.94 -9.94
CA MET A 96 -20.47 -16.63 -11.21
C MET A 96 -19.63 -17.89 -10.96
N THR A 97 -19.92 -19.00 -11.67
CA THR A 97 -19.09 -20.20 -11.63
C THR A 97 -17.75 -19.95 -12.34
N ILE A 98 -16.71 -20.67 -11.91
CA ILE A 98 -15.35 -20.56 -12.49
C ILE A 98 -15.39 -20.81 -14.02
N GLU A 99 -16.14 -21.82 -14.47
CA GLU A 99 -16.26 -22.12 -15.92
C GLU A 99 -16.81 -20.93 -16.70
N LYS A 100 -17.89 -20.30 -16.20
CA LYS A 100 -18.52 -19.15 -16.85
C LYS A 100 -17.58 -17.94 -16.83
N TYR A 101 -16.88 -17.74 -15.73
CA TYR A 101 -15.95 -16.64 -15.57
C TYR A 101 -14.76 -16.73 -16.52
N ILE A 102 -14.11 -17.89 -16.60
CA ILE A 102 -12.95 -18.10 -17.50
C ILE A 102 -13.37 -18.01 -18.98
N MET A 103 -14.53 -18.57 -19.31
CA MET A 103 -15.02 -18.68 -20.68
C MET A 103 -15.94 -17.51 -21.08
N LEU A 104 -16.07 -16.49 -20.25
CA LEU A 104 -16.92 -15.34 -20.52
C LEU A 104 -16.60 -14.70 -21.86
N CYS A 105 -17.64 -14.51 -22.70
CA CYS A 105 -17.57 -14.05 -24.09
C CYS A 105 -16.80 -15.00 -25.06
N ARG A 106 -16.48 -16.23 -24.61
CA ARG A 106 -15.77 -17.26 -25.42
C ARG A 106 -16.39 -18.63 -25.26
N GLU A 107 -17.63 -18.68 -24.80
CA GLU A 107 -18.36 -19.92 -24.62
C GLU A 107 -18.41 -20.70 -25.93
N LYS A 108 -18.26 -22.02 -25.86
CA LYS A 108 -18.29 -22.86 -27.06
C LYS A 108 -19.70 -22.94 -27.61
N ARG A 109 -19.85 -22.61 -28.89
CA ARG A 109 -21.15 -22.68 -29.58
C ARG A 109 -21.57 -24.12 -29.84
N ALA A 110 -22.85 -24.41 -29.70
CA ALA A 110 -23.46 -25.66 -30.10
C ALA A 110 -23.57 -25.71 -31.64
N ALA A 111 -23.90 -26.90 -32.16
CA ALA A 111 -24.18 -27.06 -33.60
C ALA A 111 -25.37 -26.22 -34.06
N LEU A 112 -26.36 -25.97 -33.20
CA LEU A 112 -27.45 -25.04 -33.45
C LEU A 112 -27.00 -23.58 -33.21
N PRO A 113 -27.21 -22.66 -34.17
CA PRO A 113 -26.88 -21.28 -33.96
C PRO A 113 -27.65 -20.66 -32.78
N GLY A 114 -26.95 -19.86 -31.97
CA GLY A 114 -27.53 -19.17 -30.81
C GLY A 114 -27.50 -19.97 -29.50
N PHE A 115 -27.05 -21.23 -29.52
CA PHE A 115 -26.94 -22.04 -28.32
C PHE A 115 -25.48 -22.27 -27.90
N ILE A 116 -25.23 -22.34 -26.58
CA ILE A 116 -23.92 -22.62 -25.96
C ILE A 116 -23.83 -24.13 -25.67
N ASN A 117 -22.67 -24.73 -26.00
CA ASN A 117 -22.35 -26.08 -25.60
C ASN A 117 -21.70 -26.08 -24.22
N TRP A 118 -22.50 -26.08 -23.18
CA TRP A 118 -22.03 -26.02 -21.79
C TRP A 118 -21.09 -27.18 -21.41
N LYS A 119 -21.35 -28.39 -21.94
CA LYS A 119 -20.46 -29.55 -21.68
C LYS A 119 -19.04 -29.30 -22.21
N LYS A 120 -18.92 -28.80 -23.44
CA LYS A 120 -17.62 -28.48 -24.06
C LYS A 120 -16.95 -27.30 -23.34
N THR A 121 -17.75 -26.31 -22.93
CA THR A 121 -17.29 -25.16 -22.15
C THR A 121 -16.72 -25.59 -20.78
N TYR A 122 -17.40 -26.50 -20.08
CA TYR A 122 -16.96 -27.08 -18.82
C TYR A 122 -15.64 -27.85 -18.98
N GLU A 123 -15.54 -28.76 -19.96
CA GLU A 123 -14.32 -29.54 -20.20
C GLU A 123 -13.11 -28.65 -20.53
N GLU A 124 -13.31 -27.59 -21.30
CA GLU A 124 -12.25 -26.64 -21.59
C GLU A 124 -11.82 -25.82 -20.36
N ALA A 125 -12.76 -25.35 -19.56
CA ALA A 125 -12.47 -24.69 -18.29
C ALA A 125 -11.69 -25.62 -17.35
N LYS A 126 -12.09 -26.90 -17.24
CA LYS A 126 -11.41 -27.91 -16.45
C LYS A 126 -9.98 -28.16 -16.93
N ALA A 127 -9.77 -28.23 -18.25
CA ALA A 127 -8.44 -28.37 -18.84
C ALA A 127 -7.55 -27.16 -18.54
N LEU A 128 -8.11 -25.95 -18.59
CA LEU A 128 -7.41 -24.72 -18.23
C LEU A 128 -7.00 -24.71 -16.76
N LEU A 129 -7.90 -25.03 -15.83
CA LEU A 129 -7.61 -25.14 -14.40
C LEU A 129 -6.47 -26.13 -14.14
N LYS A 130 -6.56 -27.30 -14.71
CA LYS A 130 -5.50 -28.34 -14.57
C LYS A 130 -4.14 -27.86 -15.10
N ARG A 131 -4.12 -27.16 -16.22
CA ARG A 131 -2.89 -26.57 -16.80
C ARG A 131 -2.24 -25.56 -15.86
N GLU A 132 -3.03 -24.82 -15.11
CA GLU A 132 -2.57 -23.82 -14.15
C GLU A 132 -2.26 -24.42 -12.76
N GLY A 133 -2.42 -25.73 -12.59
CA GLY A 133 -2.23 -26.40 -11.30
C GLY A 133 -3.26 -25.97 -10.24
N LEU A 134 -4.46 -25.62 -10.68
CA LEU A 134 -5.59 -25.26 -9.83
C LEU A 134 -6.55 -26.44 -9.74
N ASP A 135 -6.68 -27.02 -8.55
CA ASP A 135 -7.55 -28.17 -8.28
C ASP A 135 -8.91 -27.73 -7.76
N TYR A 136 -9.67 -27.04 -8.63
CA TYR A 136 -11.05 -26.61 -8.35
C TYR A 136 -12.02 -27.27 -9.31
N ASP A 137 -13.23 -27.58 -8.80
CA ASP A 137 -14.37 -27.90 -9.65
C ASP A 137 -14.78 -26.63 -10.43
N PRO A 138 -14.85 -26.66 -11.77
CA PRO A 138 -15.30 -25.53 -12.57
C PRO A 138 -16.68 -24.98 -12.21
N GLN A 139 -17.53 -25.75 -11.50
CA GLN A 139 -18.86 -25.33 -11.06
C GLN A 139 -18.86 -24.56 -9.73
N LEU A 140 -17.74 -24.52 -9.00
CA LEU A 140 -17.61 -23.66 -7.82
C LEU A 140 -17.77 -22.20 -8.22
N THR A 141 -18.33 -21.38 -7.30
CA THR A 141 -18.44 -19.94 -7.52
C THR A 141 -17.13 -19.23 -7.21
N MET A 142 -16.88 -18.11 -7.85
CA MET A 142 -15.65 -17.31 -7.68
C MET A 142 -15.41 -16.89 -6.23
N ARG A 143 -16.45 -16.73 -5.41
CA ARG A 143 -16.33 -16.43 -3.97
C ARG A 143 -15.73 -17.54 -3.12
N GLN A 144 -15.70 -18.78 -3.65
CA GLN A 144 -15.22 -19.97 -2.93
C GLN A 144 -13.73 -20.25 -3.15
N ILE A 145 -13.06 -19.48 -4.01
CA ILE A 145 -11.64 -19.62 -4.29
C ILE A 145 -10.82 -18.49 -3.71
N SER A 146 -9.52 -18.71 -3.52
CA SER A 146 -8.64 -17.70 -2.95
C SER A 146 -8.45 -16.52 -3.90
N ILE A 147 -8.16 -15.33 -3.35
CA ILE A 147 -7.89 -14.12 -4.13
C ILE A 147 -6.69 -14.33 -5.06
N SER A 148 -5.66 -15.05 -4.61
CA SER A 148 -4.48 -15.34 -5.44
C SER A 148 -4.81 -16.24 -6.62
N ASP A 149 -5.69 -17.24 -6.43
CA ASP A 149 -6.10 -18.10 -7.51
C ASP A 149 -7.03 -17.38 -8.50
N ILE A 150 -7.89 -16.46 -8.00
CA ILE A 150 -8.64 -15.54 -8.87
C ILE A 150 -7.68 -14.75 -9.77
N GLN A 151 -6.59 -14.27 -9.23
CA GLN A 151 -5.59 -13.51 -9.98
C GLN A 151 -4.89 -14.35 -11.06
N ILE A 152 -4.52 -15.59 -10.72
CA ILE A 152 -3.97 -16.55 -11.72
C ILE A 152 -5.00 -16.84 -12.80
N LEU A 153 -6.28 -16.97 -12.45
CA LEU A 153 -7.36 -17.14 -13.42
C LEU A 153 -7.56 -15.92 -14.32
N GLU A 154 -7.44 -14.71 -13.80
CA GLU A 154 -7.47 -13.47 -14.60
C GLU A 154 -6.34 -13.44 -15.63
N ILE A 155 -5.11 -13.73 -15.20
CA ILE A 155 -3.95 -13.84 -16.11
C ILE A 155 -4.22 -14.89 -17.17
N THR A 156 -4.66 -16.08 -16.76
CA THR A 156 -4.94 -17.18 -17.67
C THR A 156 -6.04 -16.84 -18.67
N LYS A 157 -7.13 -16.22 -18.21
CA LYS A 157 -8.20 -15.73 -19.04
C LYS A 157 -7.71 -14.71 -20.07
N CYS A 158 -6.86 -13.76 -19.67
CA CYS A 158 -6.28 -12.77 -20.56
C CYS A 158 -5.36 -13.44 -21.61
N VAL A 159 -4.39 -14.24 -21.17
CA VAL A 159 -3.37 -14.86 -22.05
C VAL A 159 -3.93 -16.01 -22.91
N SER A 160 -5.05 -16.62 -22.52
CA SER A 160 -5.72 -17.65 -23.33
C SER A 160 -6.54 -17.07 -24.50
N LYS A 161 -6.62 -15.76 -24.65
CA LYS A 161 -7.08 -15.11 -25.88
C LYS A 161 -6.04 -15.35 -26.97
N GLU A 162 -6.51 -15.58 -28.20
CA GLU A 162 -5.62 -15.74 -29.34
C GLU A 162 -4.85 -14.42 -29.57
N ASN A 163 -3.52 -14.54 -29.79
CA ASN A 163 -2.63 -13.44 -30.19
C ASN A 163 -2.32 -12.35 -29.13
N ILE A 164 -2.25 -12.67 -27.83
CA ILE A 164 -1.72 -11.71 -26.86
C ILE A 164 -0.19 -11.64 -26.94
N ASP A 165 0.31 -10.47 -27.30
CA ASP A 165 1.73 -10.13 -27.41
C ASP A 165 2.22 -9.19 -26.30
N VAL A 166 1.32 -8.37 -25.76
CA VAL A 166 1.60 -7.43 -24.65
C VAL A 166 0.61 -7.66 -23.52
N LEU A 167 1.13 -7.87 -22.32
CA LEU A 167 0.33 -8.02 -21.11
C LEU A 167 0.65 -6.92 -20.10
N ILE A 168 -0.32 -6.08 -19.80
CA ILE A 168 -0.22 -5.03 -18.79
C ILE A 168 -0.73 -5.59 -17.46
N MET A 169 0.04 -5.40 -16.39
CA MET A 169 -0.31 -5.77 -15.02
C MET A 169 -0.20 -4.54 -14.11
N ASP A 170 -1.34 -4.04 -13.63
CA ASP A 170 -1.38 -2.86 -12.76
C ASP A 170 -1.47 -3.31 -11.28
N GLU A 171 -0.36 -3.15 -10.53
CA GLU A 171 -0.20 -3.53 -9.12
C GLU A 171 -0.74 -4.93 -8.76
N PRO A 172 -0.35 -5.99 -9.48
CA PRO A 172 -0.99 -7.30 -9.33
C PRO A 172 -0.74 -7.97 -7.98
N THR A 173 0.14 -7.46 -7.15
CA THR A 173 0.50 -8.04 -5.84
C THR A 173 -0.13 -7.33 -4.65
N SER A 174 -1.02 -6.36 -4.89
CA SER A 174 -1.60 -5.52 -3.81
C SER A 174 -2.44 -6.31 -2.79
N ALA A 175 -2.99 -7.47 -3.17
CA ALA A 175 -3.93 -8.25 -2.35
C ALA A 175 -3.46 -9.69 -2.03
N ILE A 176 -2.21 -10.05 -2.36
CA ILE A 176 -1.69 -11.42 -2.22
C ILE A 176 -0.49 -11.51 -1.27
N SER A 177 -0.30 -12.69 -0.66
CA SER A 177 0.80 -12.96 0.28
C SER A 177 2.15 -13.14 -0.42
N THR A 178 3.25 -13.03 0.32
CA THR A 178 4.62 -13.22 -0.19
C THR A 178 4.83 -14.58 -0.88
N LYS A 179 4.19 -15.64 -0.38
CA LYS A 179 4.26 -16.97 -1.00
C LYS A 179 3.59 -16.96 -2.38
N GLU A 180 2.47 -16.29 -2.50
CA GLU A 180 1.68 -16.19 -3.72
C GLU A 180 2.36 -15.29 -4.76
N VAL A 181 3.07 -14.24 -4.31
CA VAL A 181 3.90 -13.38 -5.19
C VAL A 181 4.95 -14.21 -5.94
N LYS A 182 5.60 -15.19 -5.29
CA LYS A 182 6.57 -16.06 -5.97
C LYS A 182 5.94 -16.84 -7.12
N ARG A 183 4.74 -17.40 -6.89
CA ARG A 183 3.99 -18.14 -7.94
C ARG A 183 3.58 -17.21 -9.10
N LEU A 184 3.19 -15.99 -8.81
CA LEU A 184 2.91 -14.99 -9.85
C LEU A 184 4.17 -14.68 -10.67
N PHE A 185 5.33 -14.51 -10.03
CA PHE A 185 6.59 -14.23 -10.73
C PHE A 185 7.06 -15.40 -11.59
N GLU A 186 6.87 -16.64 -11.15
CA GLU A 186 7.11 -17.82 -11.99
C GLU A 186 6.23 -17.79 -13.23
N LYS A 187 4.95 -17.46 -13.08
CA LYS A 187 4.02 -17.32 -14.21
C LYS A 187 4.47 -16.22 -15.18
N ILE A 188 4.89 -15.07 -14.67
CA ILE A 188 5.39 -13.97 -15.50
C ILE A 188 6.63 -14.39 -16.30
N ARG A 189 7.59 -15.10 -15.68
CA ARG A 189 8.78 -15.62 -16.37
C ARG A 189 8.41 -16.59 -17.48
N MET A 190 7.48 -17.51 -17.22
CA MET A 190 6.97 -18.42 -18.25
C MET A 190 6.31 -17.70 -19.43
N LEU A 191 5.59 -16.60 -19.19
CA LEU A 191 4.97 -15.80 -20.24
C LEU A 191 6.02 -15.03 -21.05
N LYS A 192 7.03 -14.50 -20.40
CA LYS A 192 8.18 -13.86 -21.05
C LYS A 192 8.93 -14.85 -21.96
N GLU A 193 9.19 -16.07 -21.47
CA GLU A 193 9.84 -17.15 -22.28
C GLU A 193 9.04 -17.51 -23.52
N LYS A 194 7.72 -17.32 -23.50
CA LYS A 194 6.85 -17.47 -24.68
C LYS A 194 6.87 -16.27 -25.63
N GLY A 195 7.69 -15.25 -25.34
CA GLY A 195 7.84 -14.06 -26.15
C GLY A 195 6.84 -12.94 -25.84
N ILE A 196 6.00 -13.09 -24.81
CA ILE A 196 5.05 -12.03 -24.42
C ILE A 196 5.82 -10.90 -23.74
N THR A 197 5.57 -9.66 -24.17
CA THR A 197 6.09 -8.45 -23.55
C THR A 197 5.21 -8.09 -22.36
N ILE A 198 5.80 -7.89 -21.19
CA ILE A 198 5.06 -7.63 -19.97
C ILE A 198 5.33 -6.21 -19.50
N ILE A 199 4.28 -5.43 -19.30
CA ILE A 199 4.35 -4.11 -18.67
C ILE A 199 3.84 -4.28 -17.25
N TYR A 200 4.74 -4.10 -16.28
CA TYR A 200 4.45 -4.34 -14.86
C TYR A 200 4.47 -3.03 -14.11
N ILE A 201 3.37 -2.67 -13.46
CA ILE A 201 3.28 -1.48 -12.62
C ILE A 201 3.36 -1.91 -11.18
N SER A 202 4.32 -1.38 -10.44
CA SER A 202 4.44 -1.55 -9.00
C SER A 202 5.18 -0.36 -8.38
N HIS A 203 4.92 -0.15 -7.11
CA HIS A 203 5.69 0.77 -6.28
C HIS A 203 6.55 0.01 -5.25
N LYS A 204 6.51 -1.33 -5.26
CA LYS A 204 7.27 -2.19 -4.34
C LYS A 204 8.64 -2.50 -4.92
N MET A 205 9.68 -1.88 -4.39
CA MET A 205 11.05 -2.00 -4.89
C MET A 205 11.56 -3.44 -4.93
N ASP A 206 11.27 -4.23 -3.88
CA ASP A 206 11.70 -5.64 -3.80
C ASP A 206 11.15 -6.49 -4.94
N GLU A 207 9.92 -6.20 -5.38
CA GLU A 207 9.29 -6.87 -6.52
C GLU A 207 9.96 -6.45 -7.83
N ILE A 208 10.23 -5.16 -7.99
CA ILE A 208 10.84 -4.57 -9.19
C ILE A 208 12.20 -5.19 -9.45
N PHE A 209 13.08 -5.23 -8.44
CA PHE A 209 14.41 -5.81 -8.58
C PHE A 209 14.41 -7.33 -8.86
N GLN A 210 13.35 -8.05 -8.47
CA GLN A 210 13.24 -9.49 -8.74
C GLN A 210 12.78 -9.82 -10.15
N ILE A 211 11.95 -8.94 -10.78
CA ILE A 211 11.26 -9.31 -12.01
C ILE A 211 11.62 -8.46 -13.22
N ALA A 212 12.06 -7.22 -13.04
CA ALA A 212 12.34 -6.29 -14.13
C ALA A 212 13.54 -6.69 -14.99
N ASP A 213 13.43 -6.47 -16.30
CA ASP A 213 14.55 -6.37 -17.23
C ASP A 213 14.88 -4.90 -17.50
N TYR A 214 13.83 -4.07 -17.70
CA TYR A 214 13.93 -2.63 -17.93
C TYR A 214 12.99 -1.91 -16.98
N ILE A 215 13.38 -0.70 -16.60
CA ILE A 215 12.63 0.15 -15.70
C ILE A 215 12.45 1.52 -16.32
N THR A 216 11.22 2.03 -16.35
CA THR A 216 10.88 3.42 -16.63
C THR A 216 10.41 4.10 -15.37
N VAL A 217 11.01 5.21 -15.00
CA VAL A 217 10.59 6.06 -13.89
C VAL A 217 9.79 7.24 -14.44
N MET A 218 8.58 7.43 -13.90
CA MET A 218 7.70 8.55 -14.19
C MET A 218 7.49 9.41 -12.94
N ARG A 219 7.38 10.72 -13.12
CA ARG A 219 7.09 11.68 -12.05
C ARG A 219 6.31 12.88 -12.58
N ASP A 220 5.24 13.26 -11.88
CA ASP A 220 4.43 14.45 -12.19
C ASP A 220 3.97 14.52 -13.65
N GLY A 221 3.65 13.37 -14.27
CA GLY A 221 3.23 13.26 -15.66
C GLY A 221 4.35 13.20 -16.69
N HIS A 222 5.62 13.29 -16.28
CA HIS A 222 6.79 13.27 -17.17
C HIS A 222 7.54 11.94 -17.13
N HIS A 223 8.20 11.61 -18.22
CA HIS A 223 9.21 10.58 -18.29
C HIS A 223 10.53 11.11 -17.69
N ILE A 224 11.09 10.40 -16.71
CA ILE A 224 12.34 10.81 -16.05
C ILE A 224 13.53 10.02 -16.60
N HIS A 225 13.46 8.70 -16.62
CA HIS A 225 14.54 7.84 -17.10
C HIS A 225 14.00 6.46 -17.50
N THR A 226 14.62 5.84 -18.50
CA THR A 226 14.38 4.45 -18.90
C THR A 226 15.72 3.77 -19.13
N GLY A 227 15.98 2.65 -18.49
CA GLY A 227 17.20 1.86 -18.61
C GLY A 227 17.05 0.42 -18.18
N PRO A 228 18.07 -0.42 -18.40
CA PRO A 228 18.13 -1.77 -17.84
C PRO A 228 18.18 -1.72 -16.31
N LYS A 229 17.65 -2.76 -15.66
CA LYS A 229 17.54 -2.85 -14.19
C LYS A 229 18.88 -2.58 -13.48
N GLU A 230 19.98 -2.99 -14.07
CA GLU A 230 21.33 -2.90 -13.52
C GLU A 230 21.83 -1.46 -13.35
N GLU A 231 21.23 -0.51 -14.04
CA GLU A 231 21.56 0.94 -13.90
C GLU A 231 20.95 1.57 -12.65
N TYR A 232 20.06 0.86 -11.97
CA TYR A 232 19.31 1.41 -10.83
C TYR A 232 19.79 0.81 -9.51
N THR A 233 19.93 1.68 -8.53
CA THR A 233 20.00 1.33 -7.11
C THR A 233 18.71 1.75 -6.42
N TYR A 234 18.43 1.21 -5.25
CA TYR A 234 17.27 1.62 -4.46
C TYR A 234 17.23 3.16 -4.25
N GLU A 235 18.38 3.75 -3.90
CA GLU A 235 18.53 5.20 -3.68
C GLU A 235 18.30 6.02 -4.93
N SER A 236 18.87 5.58 -6.09
CA SER A 236 18.68 6.28 -7.36
C SER A 236 17.23 6.29 -7.79
N MET A 237 16.53 5.16 -7.63
CA MET A 237 15.09 5.04 -7.95
C MET A 237 14.25 5.98 -7.10
N VAL A 238 14.46 5.98 -5.76
CA VAL A 238 13.76 6.90 -4.85
C VAL A 238 14.03 8.36 -5.22
N THR A 239 15.31 8.70 -5.50
CA THR A 239 15.70 10.06 -5.92
C THR A 239 14.98 10.50 -7.20
N MET A 240 14.89 9.63 -8.21
CA MET A 240 14.20 9.90 -9.48
C MET A 240 12.69 10.07 -9.27
N MET A 241 12.08 9.25 -8.40
CA MET A 241 10.65 9.34 -8.09
C MET A 241 10.30 10.61 -7.32
N VAL A 242 11.07 10.95 -6.28
CA VAL A 242 10.80 12.10 -5.38
C VAL A 242 11.32 13.41 -5.95
N GLY A 243 12.31 13.38 -6.85
CA GLY A 243 12.87 14.57 -7.52
C GLY A 243 13.88 15.38 -6.72
N ARG A 244 14.29 14.89 -5.56
CA ARG A 244 15.35 15.45 -4.73
C ARG A 244 16.20 14.34 -4.14
N LYS A 245 17.46 14.60 -3.87
CA LYS A 245 18.27 13.65 -3.09
C LYS A 245 17.57 13.43 -1.76
N VAL A 246 17.27 12.19 -1.48
CA VAL A 246 16.76 11.77 -0.17
C VAL A 246 18.02 11.35 0.60
N ASP A 247 18.48 12.21 1.51
CA ASP A 247 19.62 11.89 2.37
C ASP A 247 19.18 10.79 3.36
N GLY A 248 19.37 9.53 2.93
CA GLY A 248 18.86 8.35 3.60
C GLY A 248 17.34 8.18 3.42
N ILE A 249 16.88 6.95 3.12
CA ILE A 249 15.44 6.64 3.00
C ILE A 249 14.77 6.78 4.35
N TYR A 250 15.50 6.47 5.41
CA TYR A 250 15.07 6.49 6.79
C TYR A 250 15.87 7.55 7.57
N PRO A 251 15.27 8.68 7.94
CA PRO A 251 15.94 9.82 8.57
C PRO A 251 16.17 9.60 10.08
N LYS A 252 16.60 8.38 10.47
CA LYS A 252 16.82 8.05 11.87
C LYS A 252 18.13 8.63 12.38
N THR A 253 18.05 9.44 13.44
CA THR A 253 19.21 9.96 14.17
C THR A 253 19.30 9.29 15.54
N PRO A 254 20.47 8.85 15.99
CA PRO A 254 20.65 8.33 17.34
C PRO A 254 20.29 9.40 18.39
N ILE A 255 19.37 9.09 19.27
CA ILE A 255 18.95 9.97 20.37
C ILE A 255 19.25 9.24 21.69
N ALA A 256 19.72 9.98 22.70
CA ALA A 256 19.84 9.43 24.03
C ALA A 256 18.45 9.13 24.61
N LEU A 257 18.15 7.85 24.83
CA LEU A 257 16.89 7.41 25.38
C LEU A 257 16.76 7.84 26.85
N GLY A 258 15.58 8.36 27.23
CA GLY A 258 15.27 8.76 28.59
C GLY A 258 14.87 7.61 29.50
N GLU A 259 14.28 7.94 30.65
CA GLU A 259 13.67 6.96 31.56
C GLU A 259 12.40 6.34 30.99
N ASP A 260 11.94 5.26 31.61
CA ASP A 260 10.70 4.58 31.23
C ASP A 260 9.49 5.53 31.37
N VAL A 261 8.86 5.88 30.25
CA VAL A 261 7.65 6.69 30.23
C VAL A 261 6.39 5.83 30.36
N LEU A 262 6.41 4.60 29.83
CA LEU A 262 5.33 3.61 29.94
C LEU A 262 5.90 2.26 30.36
N GLN A 263 5.24 1.63 31.32
CA GLN A 263 5.47 0.21 31.67
C GLN A 263 4.14 -0.53 31.64
N VAL A 264 4.10 -1.61 30.89
CA VAL A 264 2.97 -2.54 30.82
C VAL A 264 3.40 -3.84 31.50
N LYS A 265 2.60 -4.32 32.45
CA LYS A 265 2.91 -5.51 33.24
C LYS A 265 1.77 -6.49 33.19
N ASN A 266 2.04 -7.71 32.70
CA ASN A 266 1.12 -8.86 32.63
C ASN A 266 -0.25 -8.53 32.03
N LEU A 267 -0.26 -7.72 30.95
CA LEU A 267 -1.48 -7.27 30.27
C LEU A 267 -2.14 -8.46 29.60
N SER A 268 -3.41 -8.68 29.92
CA SER A 268 -4.28 -9.64 29.25
C SER A 268 -5.58 -8.96 28.84
N THR A 269 -6.15 -9.38 27.72
CA THR A 269 -7.38 -8.82 27.15
C THR A 269 -8.53 -9.80 27.25
N LYS A 270 -9.76 -9.31 27.44
CA LYS A 270 -10.92 -10.13 27.73
C LYS A 270 -11.45 -10.95 26.55
N TYR A 271 -11.34 -10.41 25.34
CA TYR A 271 -12.01 -10.98 24.18
C TYR A 271 -11.06 -11.34 23.03
N THR A 272 -9.75 -11.27 23.27
CA THR A 272 -8.74 -11.61 22.27
C THR A 272 -7.74 -12.61 22.85
N ASN A 273 -6.83 -13.07 22.01
CA ASN A 273 -5.79 -14.04 22.42
C ASN A 273 -4.59 -13.43 23.17
N VAL A 274 -4.61 -12.12 23.45
CA VAL A 274 -3.49 -11.44 24.15
C VAL A 274 -3.50 -11.81 25.63
N SER A 275 -2.38 -12.35 26.11
CA SER A 275 -2.23 -12.78 27.50
C SER A 275 -0.80 -12.59 28.01
N ASP A 276 -0.69 -12.07 29.22
CA ASP A 276 0.59 -11.92 29.95
C ASP A 276 1.65 -11.09 29.20
N VAL A 277 1.22 -10.01 28.52
CA VAL A 277 2.11 -9.13 27.76
C VAL A 277 2.74 -8.12 28.70
N SER A 278 4.08 -8.08 28.71
CA SER A 278 4.87 -7.14 29.51
C SER A 278 5.95 -6.48 28.64
N PHE A 279 5.97 -5.15 28.63
CA PHE A 279 6.98 -4.36 27.92
C PHE A 279 7.07 -2.94 28.51
N HIS A 280 8.08 -2.18 28.10
CA HIS A 280 8.24 -0.80 28.50
C HIS A 280 8.63 0.08 27.31
N VAL A 281 8.38 1.37 27.43
CA VAL A 281 8.73 2.40 26.43
C VAL A 281 9.51 3.48 27.14
N ARG A 282 10.65 3.88 26.59
CA ARG A 282 11.48 4.96 27.13
C ARG A 282 11.06 6.30 26.49
N LYS A 283 11.34 7.39 27.19
CA LYS A 283 11.07 8.71 26.66
C LYS A 283 11.96 9.00 25.46
N GLY A 284 11.32 9.48 24.36
CA GLY A 284 12.02 9.77 23.11
C GLY A 284 12.41 8.52 22.32
N GLU A 285 11.79 7.37 22.57
CA GLU A 285 12.05 6.10 21.90
C GLU A 285 11.03 5.83 20.78
N ILE A 286 11.49 5.21 19.71
CA ILE A 286 10.62 4.49 18.76
C ILE A 286 10.74 2.99 19.08
N LEU A 287 9.77 2.48 19.86
CA LEU A 287 9.66 1.07 20.18
C LEU A 287 8.87 0.34 19.11
N GLY A 288 9.43 -0.75 18.56
CA GLY A 288 8.74 -1.62 17.62
C GLY A 288 7.94 -2.72 18.32
N LEU A 289 6.75 -3.04 17.82
CA LEU A 289 6.03 -4.28 18.12
C LEU A 289 5.92 -5.11 16.83
N ALA A 290 6.77 -6.16 16.73
CA ALA A 290 6.80 -7.07 15.60
C ALA A 290 5.95 -8.32 15.84
N GLY A 291 5.43 -8.93 14.78
CA GLY A 291 4.64 -10.16 14.86
C GLY A 291 3.93 -10.47 13.55
N LEU A 292 3.54 -11.71 13.35
CA LEU A 292 2.72 -12.09 12.20
C LEU A 292 1.28 -11.59 12.37
N ILE A 293 0.49 -11.66 11.29
CA ILE A 293 -0.95 -11.35 11.34
C ILE A 293 -1.62 -12.24 12.39
N GLY A 294 -2.39 -11.65 13.30
CA GLY A 294 -3.04 -12.35 14.40
C GLY A 294 -2.14 -12.62 15.62
N ALA A 295 -0.91 -12.09 15.66
CA ALA A 295 -0.01 -12.24 16.82
C ALA A 295 -0.45 -11.44 18.06
N GLY A 296 -1.43 -10.54 17.95
CA GLY A 296 -1.95 -9.77 19.08
C GLY A 296 -1.41 -8.33 19.19
N ARG A 297 -0.64 -7.85 18.20
CA ARG A 297 -0.03 -6.50 18.22
C ARG A 297 -1.07 -5.39 18.35
N THR A 298 -1.98 -5.33 17.39
CA THR A 298 -3.04 -4.31 17.32
C THR A 298 -3.96 -4.39 18.54
N GLU A 299 -4.32 -5.58 19.00
CA GLU A 299 -5.16 -5.81 20.18
C GLU A 299 -4.48 -5.28 21.46
N THR A 300 -3.18 -5.50 21.59
CA THR A 300 -2.38 -4.99 22.73
C THR A 300 -2.44 -3.46 22.80
N VAL A 301 -2.16 -2.77 21.67
CA VAL A 301 -2.16 -1.30 21.67
C VAL A 301 -3.57 -0.69 21.74
N ARG A 302 -4.59 -1.38 21.21
CA ARG A 302 -6.00 -0.98 21.36
C ARG A 302 -6.42 -0.99 22.84
N THR A 303 -5.97 -2.00 23.59
CA THR A 303 -6.21 -2.08 25.04
C THR A 303 -5.53 -0.92 25.79
N LEU A 304 -4.30 -0.56 25.42
CA LEU A 304 -3.63 0.64 25.96
C LEU A 304 -4.36 1.93 25.66
N CYS A 305 -5.13 1.96 24.57
CA CYS A 305 -5.95 3.12 24.20
C CYS A 305 -7.37 3.07 24.76
N GLY A 306 -7.73 2.03 25.52
CA GLY A 306 -9.08 1.84 26.07
C GLY A 306 -10.16 1.59 25.00
N MET A 307 -9.76 1.02 23.86
CA MET A 307 -10.67 0.54 22.82
C MET A 307 -11.14 -0.87 23.11
N ASP A 308 -10.25 -1.72 23.65
CA ASP A 308 -10.52 -3.07 24.08
C ASP A 308 -10.43 -3.17 25.61
N GLU A 309 -11.18 -4.08 26.21
CA GLU A 309 -11.30 -4.21 27.67
C GLU A 309 -10.08 -4.94 28.23
N LEU A 310 -9.40 -4.32 29.21
CA LEU A 310 -8.34 -4.94 29.99
C LEU A 310 -8.94 -5.98 30.95
N GLU A 311 -8.52 -7.23 30.85
CA GLU A 311 -8.92 -8.28 31.77
C GLU A 311 -8.07 -8.27 33.04
N SER A 312 -6.74 -8.24 32.87
CA SER A 312 -5.78 -8.21 33.96
C SER A 312 -4.50 -7.49 33.55
N GLY A 313 -3.68 -7.15 34.55
CA GLY A 313 -2.40 -6.46 34.36
C GLY A 313 -2.42 -5.03 34.86
N LYS A 314 -1.27 -4.35 34.73
CA LYS A 314 -1.06 -2.97 35.18
C LYS A 314 -0.40 -2.13 34.10
N ILE A 315 -0.85 -0.89 34.00
CA ILE A 315 -0.26 0.13 33.14
C ILE A 315 0.29 1.23 34.03
N LEU A 316 1.59 1.50 33.93
CA LEU A 316 2.24 2.58 34.67
C LEU A 316 2.71 3.64 33.66
N LEU A 317 2.38 4.89 33.92
CA LEU A 317 2.83 6.05 33.17
C LEU A 317 3.70 6.93 34.08
N GLU A 318 4.95 7.15 33.68
CA GLU A 318 5.93 7.88 34.51
C GLU A 318 5.98 7.35 35.95
N GLY A 319 6.01 6.02 36.11
CA GLY A 319 6.06 5.31 37.38
C GLY A 319 4.77 5.23 38.18
N LYS A 320 3.68 5.89 37.73
CA LYS A 320 2.38 5.90 38.37
C LYS A 320 1.40 4.96 37.70
N GLU A 321 0.74 4.10 38.48
CA GLU A 321 -0.31 3.21 37.94
C GLU A 321 -1.51 4.05 37.47
N ILE A 322 -1.93 3.82 36.23
CA ILE A 322 -3.07 4.47 35.60
C ILE A 322 -4.14 3.45 35.22
N LYS A 323 -5.39 3.90 35.21
CA LYS A 323 -6.53 3.08 34.76
C LYS A 323 -7.16 3.69 33.53
N ILE A 324 -7.12 2.96 32.42
CA ILE A 324 -7.67 3.36 31.14
C ILE A 324 -8.92 2.52 30.89
N ARG A 325 -10.08 3.13 30.83
CA ARG A 325 -11.38 2.48 30.56
C ARG A 325 -12.00 2.94 29.25
N SER A 326 -11.44 3.99 28.66
CA SER A 326 -11.96 4.60 27.44
C SER A 326 -10.87 5.34 26.68
N VAL A 327 -11.09 5.59 25.39
CA VAL A 327 -10.22 6.43 24.55
C VAL A 327 -10.07 7.85 25.15
N SER A 328 -11.10 8.35 25.84
CA SER A 328 -11.03 9.64 26.52
C SER A 328 -10.04 9.63 27.68
N ASP A 329 -9.92 8.53 28.41
CA ASP A 329 -8.96 8.41 29.51
C ASP A 329 -7.53 8.29 28.95
N ALA A 330 -7.30 7.45 27.94
CA ALA A 330 -6.00 7.35 27.28
C ALA A 330 -5.50 8.74 26.82
N ARG A 331 -6.37 9.50 26.17
CA ARG A 331 -6.06 10.86 25.74
C ARG A 331 -5.72 11.80 26.89
N LYS A 332 -6.43 11.74 28.04
CA LYS A 332 -6.12 12.56 29.22
C LYS A 332 -4.72 12.25 29.78
N PHE A 333 -4.29 10.99 29.70
CA PHE A 333 -2.96 10.56 30.09
C PHE A 333 -1.89 10.85 29.02
N GLY A 334 -2.27 11.39 27.86
CA GLY A 334 -1.36 11.71 26.78
C GLY A 334 -0.99 10.49 25.91
N ILE A 335 -1.86 9.48 25.85
CA ILE A 335 -1.71 8.32 24.95
C ILE A 335 -2.66 8.49 23.79
N ALA A 336 -2.14 8.41 22.57
CA ALA A 336 -2.90 8.55 21.32
C ALA A 336 -2.53 7.46 20.33
N MET A 337 -3.44 7.13 19.40
CA MET A 337 -3.23 6.08 18.40
C MET A 337 -3.71 6.51 17.01
N ALA A 338 -2.84 6.35 16.02
CA ALA A 338 -3.20 6.33 14.62
C ALA A 338 -3.40 4.88 14.20
N THR A 339 -4.62 4.54 13.81
CA THR A 339 -5.05 3.17 13.49
C THR A 339 -4.69 2.78 12.06
N GLU A 340 -4.54 1.47 11.80
CA GLU A 340 -4.22 0.87 10.50
C GLU A 340 -5.16 1.36 9.38
N ASP A 341 -6.47 1.24 9.58
CA ASP A 341 -7.46 1.74 8.60
C ASP A 341 -7.80 3.22 8.88
N ARG A 342 -7.01 4.11 8.26
CA ARG A 342 -7.20 5.55 8.38
C ARG A 342 -8.55 6.04 7.85
N ARG A 343 -9.11 5.37 6.81
CA ARG A 343 -10.38 5.79 6.19
C ARG A 343 -11.57 5.46 7.06
N ARG A 344 -11.55 4.30 7.71
CA ARG A 344 -12.65 3.81 8.54
C ARG A 344 -12.59 4.34 9.97
N PHE A 345 -11.40 4.42 10.55
CA PHE A 345 -11.20 4.73 11.97
C PHE A 345 -10.34 5.98 12.22
N GLY A 346 -9.50 6.35 11.28
CA GLY A 346 -8.55 7.46 11.46
C GLY A 346 -9.17 8.83 11.21
N MET A 347 -10.14 8.97 10.29
CA MET A 347 -10.73 10.26 9.92
C MET A 347 -12.21 10.13 9.53
N VAL A 348 -12.91 11.24 9.51
CA VAL A 348 -14.28 11.37 8.99
C VAL A 348 -14.19 11.93 7.57
N GLY A 349 -14.25 11.06 6.55
CA GLY A 349 -13.97 11.40 5.15
C GLY A 349 -14.86 12.51 4.57
N CYS A 350 -16.14 12.55 4.95
CA CYS A 350 -17.10 13.58 4.53
C CYS A 350 -16.98 14.92 5.30
N ARG A 351 -15.97 15.06 6.17
CA ARG A 351 -15.66 16.31 6.85
C ARG A 351 -14.38 16.93 6.31
N SER A 352 -14.24 18.22 6.52
CA SER A 352 -13.06 18.97 6.08
C SER A 352 -11.78 18.54 6.81
N ILE A 353 -10.61 18.86 6.25
CA ILE A 353 -9.30 18.70 6.90
C ILE A 353 -9.32 19.37 8.27
N ARG A 354 -9.80 20.62 8.31
CA ARG A 354 -9.90 21.41 9.56
C ARG A 354 -10.71 20.70 10.63
N GLU A 355 -11.91 20.22 10.29
CA GLU A 355 -12.77 19.52 11.24
C GLU A 355 -12.14 18.22 11.74
N ASN A 356 -11.46 17.45 10.87
CA ASN A 356 -10.77 16.24 11.27
C ASN A 356 -9.63 16.51 12.26
N ILE A 357 -8.77 17.51 12.00
CA ILE A 357 -7.65 17.87 12.88
C ILE A 357 -8.18 18.39 14.23
N ALA A 358 -9.23 19.19 14.22
CA ALA A 358 -9.81 19.78 15.42
C ALA A 358 -10.54 18.75 16.31
N LEU A 359 -11.13 17.70 15.73
CA LEU A 359 -12.13 16.84 16.35
C LEU A 359 -11.78 16.32 17.76
N PRO A 360 -10.60 15.70 18.02
CA PRO A 360 -10.28 15.21 19.36
C PRO A 360 -10.07 16.33 20.39
N ASN A 361 -9.80 17.54 19.92
CA ASN A 361 -9.37 18.66 20.75
C ASN A 361 -10.47 19.70 21.00
N LEU A 362 -11.66 19.50 20.43
CA LEU A 362 -12.77 20.46 20.52
C LEU A 362 -13.06 20.88 21.97
N ARG A 363 -13.31 19.92 22.86
CA ARG A 363 -13.62 20.20 24.27
C ARG A 363 -12.40 20.67 25.08
N ALA A 364 -11.24 20.05 24.86
CA ALA A 364 -10.07 20.25 25.72
C ALA A 364 -9.31 21.55 25.43
N LYS A 365 -9.20 21.94 24.16
CA LYS A 365 -8.34 23.05 23.73
C LYS A 365 -9.05 24.12 22.93
N LEU A 366 -10.15 23.80 22.25
CA LEU A 366 -10.75 24.63 21.20
C LEU A 366 -12.10 25.21 21.59
N SER A 367 -12.64 24.91 22.78
CA SER A 367 -13.93 25.42 23.25
C SER A 367 -13.80 26.35 24.45
N ILE A 368 -14.74 27.28 24.56
CA ILE A 368 -14.98 28.11 25.73
C ILE A 368 -16.39 27.77 26.21
N GLY A 369 -16.48 27.03 27.32
CA GLY A 369 -17.73 26.42 27.76
C GLY A 369 -18.29 25.46 26.68
N PRO A 370 -19.57 25.53 26.28
CA PRO A 370 -20.16 24.68 25.26
C PRO A 370 -19.83 25.12 23.81
N PHE A 371 -19.22 26.29 23.62
CA PHE A 371 -19.02 26.87 22.29
C PHE A 371 -17.59 26.71 21.79
N VAL A 372 -17.44 26.33 20.51
CA VAL A 372 -16.14 26.24 19.85
C VAL A 372 -15.64 27.63 19.50
N ASN A 373 -14.42 27.95 19.95
CA ASN A 373 -13.74 29.19 19.55
C ASN A 373 -13.16 28.99 18.12
N ARG A 374 -13.91 29.46 17.13
CA ARG A 374 -13.58 29.30 15.71
C ARG A 374 -12.27 29.96 15.29
N SER A 375 -11.90 31.09 15.91
CA SER A 375 -10.65 31.78 15.62
C SER A 375 -9.46 30.94 16.10
N LYS A 376 -9.52 30.47 17.36
CA LYS A 376 -8.49 29.61 17.95
C LYS A 376 -8.38 28.25 17.21
N GLU A 377 -9.53 27.65 16.86
CA GLU A 377 -9.58 26.41 16.03
C GLU A 377 -8.82 26.63 14.73
N ARG A 378 -9.15 27.70 13.99
CA ARG A 378 -8.55 27.98 12.69
C ARG A 378 -7.04 28.23 12.79
N SER A 379 -6.60 29.01 13.78
CA SER A 379 -5.17 29.32 13.98
C SER A 379 -4.36 28.05 14.31
N LEU A 380 -4.82 27.25 15.28
CA LEU A 380 -4.10 26.03 15.69
C LEU A 380 -4.11 24.97 14.60
N VAL A 381 -5.22 24.80 13.88
CA VAL A 381 -5.27 23.83 12.76
C VAL A 381 -4.36 24.28 11.62
N GLN A 382 -4.30 25.59 11.32
CA GLN A 382 -3.41 26.12 10.29
C GLN A 382 -1.94 25.84 10.61
N GLU A 383 -1.53 26.00 11.87
CA GLU A 383 -0.17 25.68 12.33
C GLU A 383 0.22 24.24 11.97
N TYR A 384 -0.61 23.24 12.31
CA TYR A 384 -0.32 21.84 12.00
C TYR A 384 -0.49 21.50 10.52
N TYR A 385 -1.41 22.16 9.82
CA TYR A 385 -1.57 22.02 8.37
C TYR A 385 -0.29 22.43 7.63
N ASP A 386 0.31 23.57 8.03
CA ASP A 386 1.53 24.08 7.43
C ASP A 386 2.77 23.27 7.86
N ARG A 387 2.88 22.96 9.16
CA ARG A 387 3.98 22.16 9.73
C ARG A 387 4.12 20.82 9.07
N LEU A 388 3.01 20.10 8.83
CA LEU A 388 3.03 18.78 8.19
C LEU A 388 2.97 18.88 6.66
N LYS A 389 2.99 20.10 6.10
CA LYS A 389 2.96 20.34 4.65
C LYS A 389 1.85 19.53 3.96
N ILE A 390 0.62 19.64 4.45
CA ILE A 390 -0.53 18.95 3.88
C ILE A 390 -0.85 19.59 2.52
N LYS A 391 -0.74 18.80 1.46
CA LYS A 391 -0.97 19.26 0.08
C LYS A 391 -2.48 19.23 -0.22
N ALA A 392 -3.13 20.38 -0.12
CA ALA A 392 -4.53 20.59 -0.50
C ALA A 392 -4.75 22.07 -0.88
N PRO A 393 -5.78 22.40 -1.67
CA PRO A 393 -6.08 23.79 -2.03
C PRO A 393 -6.32 24.69 -0.80
N ASN A 394 -6.95 24.17 0.23
CA ASN A 394 -7.15 24.80 1.54
C ASN A 394 -7.66 23.79 2.58
N MET A 395 -7.70 24.15 3.85
CA MET A 395 -8.10 23.27 4.95
C MET A 395 -9.60 22.93 4.99
N ASN A 396 -10.45 23.54 4.15
CA ASN A 396 -11.89 23.25 4.11
C ASN A 396 -12.26 22.16 3.11
N VAL A 397 -11.30 21.64 2.34
CA VAL A 397 -11.49 20.51 1.42
C VAL A 397 -11.84 19.26 2.21
N LEU A 398 -12.70 18.40 1.65
CA LEU A 398 -13.08 17.14 2.28
C LEU A 398 -11.87 16.18 2.38
N ALA A 399 -11.68 15.59 3.55
CA ALA A 399 -10.53 14.73 3.81
C ALA A 399 -10.46 13.50 2.88
N GLN A 400 -11.60 12.98 2.43
CA GLN A 400 -11.65 11.83 1.51
C GLN A 400 -11.09 12.11 0.11
N THR A 401 -10.99 13.37 -0.31
CA THR A 401 -10.46 13.75 -1.63
C THR A 401 -8.94 13.81 -1.69
N LEU A 402 -8.28 13.69 -0.54
CA LEU A 402 -6.82 13.73 -0.44
C LEU A 402 -6.19 12.40 -0.88
N SER A 403 -4.93 12.48 -1.35
CA SER A 403 -4.08 11.29 -1.53
C SER A 403 -3.82 10.58 -0.20
N GLY A 404 -3.45 9.29 -0.25
CA GLY A 404 -3.20 8.47 0.93
C GLY A 404 -2.19 9.10 1.91
N GLY A 405 -1.07 9.63 1.41
CA GLY A 405 -0.07 10.31 2.23
C GLY A 405 -0.61 11.57 2.91
N ASN A 406 -1.39 12.41 2.20
CA ASN A 406 -2.01 13.59 2.82
C ASN A 406 -3.11 13.23 3.82
N GLN A 407 -3.88 12.16 3.60
CA GLN A 407 -4.81 11.63 4.59
C GLN A 407 -4.08 11.22 5.87
N GLN A 408 -2.94 10.54 5.74
CA GLN A 408 -2.11 10.14 6.88
C GLN A 408 -1.58 11.35 7.65
N LYS A 409 -1.12 12.38 6.96
CA LYS A 409 -0.71 13.64 7.60
C LYS A 409 -1.85 14.32 8.36
N VAL A 410 -3.08 14.27 7.87
CA VAL A 410 -4.27 14.75 8.59
C VAL A 410 -4.48 13.97 9.89
N VAL A 411 -4.33 12.62 9.85
CA VAL A 411 -4.43 11.77 11.04
C VAL A 411 -3.32 12.08 12.05
N LEU A 412 -2.08 12.30 11.60
CA LEU A 412 -0.98 12.70 12.47
C LEU A 412 -1.19 14.09 13.06
N ALA A 413 -1.59 15.08 12.24
CA ALA A 413 -1.91 16.43 12.69
C ALA A 413 -2.97 16.45 13.81
N LYS A 414 -4.01 15.64 13.63
CA LYS A 414 -5.09 15.44 14.60
C LYS A 414 -4.57 15.03 15.98
N TRP A 415 -3.65 14.09 16.04
CA TRP A 415 -3.10 13.59 17.27
C TRP A 415 -1.98 14.46 17.84
N LEU A 416 -1.14 15.07 16.98
CA LEU A 416 -0.12 16.04 17.42
C LEU A 416 -0.73 17.28 18.07
N LEU A 417 -1.85 17.78 17.57
CA LEU A 417 -2.58 18.87 18.20
C LEU A 417 -3.03 18.50 19.63
N ALA A 418 -3.24 17.22 19.92
CA ALA A 418 -3.53 16.73 21.27
C ALA A 418 -2.32 16.78 22.21
N ASN A 419 -1.10 16.92 21.66
CA ASN A 419 0.17 16.95 22.38
C ASN A 419 0.38 15.67 23.21
N PRO A 420 0.47 14.47 22.55
CA PRO A 420 0.61 13.22 23.25
C PRO A 420 2.02 13.07 23.85
N LYS A 421 2.15 12.32 24.95
CA LYS A 421 3.42 11.80 25.47
C LYS A 421 3.85 10.54 24.70
N ILE A 422 2.87 9.72 24.33
CA ILE A 422 3.04 8.45 23.60
C ILE A 422 2.09 8.46 22.44
N LEU A 423 2.64 8.26 21.24
CA LEU A 423 1.88 8.09 20.00
C LEU A 423 2.08 6.68 19.46
N ILE A 424 0.98 5.95 19.37
CA ILE A 424 0.94 4.62 18.76
C ILE A 424 0.64 4.78 17.29
N LEU A 425 1.49 4.20 16.44
CA LEU A 425 1.37 4.19 14.99
C LEU A 425 1.20 2.75 14.51
N ASP A 426 -0.02 2.40 14.11
CA ASP A 426 -0.34 1.08 13.58
C ASP A 426 -0.39 1.15 12.06
N GLU A 427 0.61 0.55 11.39
CA GLU A 427 0.81 0.53 9.94
C GLU A 427 0.74 1.96 9.30
N PRO A 428 1.53 2.94 9.79
CA PRO A 428 1.36 4.35 9.42
C PRO A 428 1.66 4.64 7.94
N THR A 429 2.39 3.76 7.27
CA THR A 429 2.86 3.91 5.89
C THR A 429 2.15 2.98 4.90
N ARG A 430 1.17 2.20 5.38
CA ARG A 430 0.44 1.27 4.54
C ARG A 430 -0.39 1.97 3.48
N GLY A 431 -0.18 1.56 2.22
CA GLY A 431 -0.94 2.07 1.07
C GLY A 431 -0.70 3.55 0.77
N ILE A 432 0.50 4.05 1.06
CA ILE A 432 0.98 5.36 0.62
C ILE A 432 2.23 5.19 -0.26
N ASP A 433 2.51 6.17 -1.08
CA ASP A 433 3.67 6.17 -1.98
C ASP A 433 4.99 6.40 -1.21
N ILE A 434 6.11 6.11 -1.87
CA ILE A 434 7.45 6.13 -1.25
C ILE A 434 7.84 7.54 -0.79
N GLY A 435 7.49 8.58 -1.56
CA GLY A 435 7.79 9.96 -1.17
C GLY A 435 7.01 10.36 0.07
N ALA A 436 5.72 9.99 0.14
CA ALA A 436 4.91 10.23 1.33
C ALA A 436 5.38 9.39 2.54
N LYS A 437 5.88 8.14 2.33
CA LYS A 437 6.49 7.35 3.42
C LYS A 437 7.67 8.10 4.06
N HIS A 438 8.60 8.58 3.23
CA HIS A 438 9.73 9.36 3.72
C HIS A 438 9.29 10.60 4.51
N GLU A 439 8.27 11.33 4.05
CA GLU A 439 7.72 12.47 4.78
C GLU A 439 7.15 12.05 6.15
N ILE A 440 6.50 10.88 6.24
CA ILE A 440 6.03 10.34 7.53
C ILE A 440 7.20 9.96 8.45
N TYR A 441 8.29 9.38 7.92
CA TYR A 441 9.48 9.08 8.73
C TYR A 441 10.13 10.34 9.28
N CYS A 442 10.24 11.40 8.48
CA CYS A 442 10.72 12.71 8.94
C CYS A 442 9.84 13.27 10.07
N ILE A 443 8.52 13.13 9.95
CA ILE A 443 7.57 13.56 10.98
C ILE A 443 7.76 12.72 12.26
N MET A 444 7.95 11.39 12.16
CA MET A 444 8.22 10.53 13.32
C MET A 444 9.51 10.93 14.02
N GLU A 445 10.57 11.19 13.28
CA GLU A 445 11.85 11.65 13.81
C GLU A 445 11.72 12.99 14.53
N GLU A 446 11.04 13.95 13.90
CA GLU A 446 10.74 15.25 14.52
C GLU A 446 9.96 15.11 15.84
N MET A 447 9.00 14.18 15.89
CA MET A 447 8.22 13.90 17.12
C MET A 447 9.12 13.41 18.25
N VAL A 448 10.00 12.47 17.95
CA VAL A 448 10.89 11.86 18.92
C VAL A 448 11.92 12.86 19.46
N GLN A 449 12.48 13.70 18.57
CA GLN A 449 13.35 14.82 18.96
C GLN A 449 12.65 15.83 19.86
N ASN A 450 11.34 16.00 19.72
CA ASN A 450 10.52 16.81 20.60
C ASN A 450 10.04 16.07 21.89
N GLY A 451 10.58 14.89 22.16
CA GLY A 451 10.34 14.12 23.38
C GLY A 451 9.05 13.30 23.41
N ILE A 452 8.38 13.12 22.27
CA ILE A 452 7.26 12.18 22.12
C ILE A 452 7.85 10.79 21.95
N SER A 453 7.31 9.78 22.65
CA SER A 453 7.68 8.39 22.46
C SER A 453 6.71 7.75 21.48
N ILE A 454 7.20 6.86 20.61
CA ILE A 454 6.41 6.20 19.58
C ILE A 454 6.39 4.70 19.81
N ILE A 455 5.21 4.07 19.70
CA ILE A 455 5.09 2.63 19.53
C ILE A 455 4.73 2.40 18.07
N LEU A 456 5.63 1.75 17.32
CA LEU A 456 5.47 1.47 15.89
C LEU A 456 5.09 0.01 15.67
N ILE A 457 4.00 -0.20 14.93
CA ILE A 457 3.63 -1.48 14.34
C ILE A 457 3.75 -1.33 12.83
N SER A 458 4.56 -2.16 12.18
CA SER A 458 4.68 -2.20 10.73
C SER A 458 4.87 -3.63 10.25
N SER A 459 4.26 -3.94 9.12
CA SER A 459 4.48 -5.18 8.37
C SER A 459 5.68 -5.10 7.42
N GLU A 460 6.22 -3.90 7.19
CA GLU A 460 7.39 -3.67 6.35
C GLU A 460 8.66 -3.75 7.21
N LEU A 461 9.32 -4.91 7.22
CA LEU A 461 10.52 -5.14 8.05
C LEU A 461 11.68 -4.15 7.80
N PRO A 462 11.99 -3.73 6.54
CA PRO A 462 13.04 -2.72 6.32
C PRO A 462 12.75 -1.39 7.01
N GLU A 463 11.49 -0.90 6.94
CA GLU A 463 11.04 0.29 7.65
C GLU A 463 11.19 0.12 9.17
N PHE A 464 10.69 -1.02 9.65
CA PHE A 464 10.68 -1.36 11.06
C PHE A 464 12.09 -1.37 11.65
N ILE A 465 13.04 -2.07 10.99
CA ILE A 465 14.44 -2.17 11.43
C ILE A 465 15.13 -0.80 11.39
N ALA A 466 14.87 -0.02 10.36
CA ALA A 466 15.54 1.26 10.18
C ALA A 466 15.03 2.37 11.12
N MET A 467 13.74 2.32 11.51
CA MET A 467 13.13 3.39 12.31
C MET A 467 13.08 3.09 13.80
N CYS A 468 13.02 1.80 14.23
CA CYS A 468 12.93 1.45 15.64
C CYS A 468 14.30 1.46 16.33
N ASP A 469 14.32 1.85 17.61
CA ASP A 469 15.51 1.76 18.47
C ASP A 469 15.71 0.33 19.01
N ARG A 470 14.59 -0.34 19.32
CA ARG A 470 14.49 -1.76 19.69
C ARG A 470 13.07 -2.26 19.40
N CYS A 471 12.88 -3.56 19.49
CA CYS A 471 11.56 -4.14 19.30
C CYS A 471 11.26 -5.29 20.27
N TYR A 472 9.98 -5.45 20.56
CA TYR A 472 9.44 -6.68 21.10
C TYR A 472 8.79 -7.48 19.97
N THR A 473 9.03 -8.80 19.99
CA THR A 473 8.39 -9.73 19.05
C THR A 473 7.23 -10.43 19.72
N MET A 474 6.12 -10.57 19.01
CA MET A 474 4.91 -11.22 19.51
C MET A 474 4.58 -12.48 18.73
N TYR A 475 4.20 -13.54 19.45
CA TYR A 475 3.73 -14.79 18.91
C TYR A 475 2.59 -15.34 19.78
N GLY A 476 1.47 -15.74 19.16
CA GLY A 476 0.35 -16.35 19.86
C GLY A 476 -0.24 -15.51 21.00
N GLY A 477 -0.23 -14.18 20.88
CA GLY A 477 -0.75 -13.26 21.89
C GLY A 477 0.19 -12.96 23.07
N LYS A 478 1.47 -13.36 22.99
CA LYS A 478 2.49 -13.14 24.03
C LYS A 478 3.74 -12.49 23.44
N ILE A 479 4.53 -11.84 24.32
CA ILE A 479 5.89 -11.43 23.95
C ILE A 479 6.78 -12.68 23.86
N ASN A 480 7.49 -12.83 22.74
CA ASN A 480 8.41 -13.95 22.48
C ASN A 480 9.89 -13.52 22.44
N GLY A 481 10.18 -12.26 22.66
CA GLY A 481 11.54 -11.75 22.76
C GLY A 481 11.64 -10.25 22.61
N GLU A 482 12.82 -9.75 22.94
CA GLU A 482 13.25 -8.37 22.71
C GLU A 482 14.51 -8.41 21.86
N LEU A 483 14.62 -7.49 20.89
CA LEU A 483 15.77 -7.32 20.01
C LEU A 483 16.13 -5.83 19.94
N ALA A 484 17.44 -5.52 19.94
CA ALA A 484 17.93 -4.14 19.86
C ALA A 484 19.20 -4.03 19.01
N GLY A 485 19.43 -2.88 18.44
CA GLY A 485 20.65 -2.57 17.68
C GLY A 485 20.95 -3.60 16.57
N SER A 486 22.14 -4.18 16.57
CA SER A 486 22.58 -5.15 15.55
C SER A 486 21.85 -6.49 15.58
N GLU A 487 21.10 -6.80 16.65
CA GLU A 487 20.28 -8.02 16.72
C GLU A 487 18.98 -7.90 15.89
N MET A 488 18.57 -6.69 15.55
CA MET A 488 17.35 -6.42 14.76
C MET A 488 17.57 -6.72 13.27
N THR A 489 17.73 -7.99 12.92
CA THR A 489 17.77 -8.45 11.52
C THR A 489 16.42 -8.99 11.09
N GLN A 490 16.16 -9.04 9.78
CA GLN A 490 14.91 -9.59 9.25
C GLN A 490 14.71 -11.04 9.67
N GLU A 491 15.78 -11.83 9.61
CA GLU A 491 15.79 -13.24 9.99
C GLU A 491 15.47 -13.45 11.47
N ALA A 492 16.12 -12.68 12.35
CA ALA A 492 15.93 -12.78 13.80
C ALA A 492 14.49 -12.39 14.20
N ILE A 493 13.97 -11.28 13.62
CA ILE A 493 12.60 -10.84 13.87
C ILE A 493 11.61 -11.89 13.38
N MET A 494 11.76 -12.39 12.14
CA MET A 494 10.85 -13.39 11.57
C MET A 494 10.89 -14.71 12.32
N MET A 495 12.07 -15.18 12.75
CA MET A 495 12.22 -16.40 13.52
C MET A 495 11.45 -16.30 14.85
N LYS A 496 11.63 -15.21 15.59
CA LYS A 496 10.91 -14.98 16.86
C LYS A 496 9.40 -14.77 16.64
N CYS A 497 9.00 -14.08 15.60
CA CYS A 497 7.58 -13.90 15.24
C CYS A 497 6.89 -15.21 14.80
N ALA A 498 7.65 -16.22 14.39
CA ALA A 498 7.16 -17.56 14.06
C ALA A 498 7.18 -18.54 15.23
N GLY A 499 7.55 -18.09 16.44
CA GLY A 499 7.61 -18.93 17.64
C GLY A 499 8.95 -19.63 17.86
N GLY A 500 10.00 -19.25 17.11
CA GLY A 500 11.37 -19.67 17.38
C GLY A 500 11.91 -19.09 18.70
N ILE A 501 12.78 -19.84 19.38
CA ILE A 501 13.39 -19.46 20.66
C ILE A 501 14.58 -18.54 20.43
#